data_9044ecb53dd5b10c1cfaf3d1d3604c61
#
_entry.id   9044ecb53dd5b10c1cfaf3d1d3604c61
#
_cell.length_a   1.000
_cell.length_b   1.000
_cell.length_c   1.000
_cell.angle_alpha   90.00
_cell.angle_beta   90.00
_cell.angle_gamma   90.00
#
_symmetry.space_group_name_H-M   'P 1'
#
loop_
_entity.id
_entity.type
_entity.pdbx_description
1 polymer ?
#
loop_
_entity_poly.entity_id
_entity_poly.type
_entity_poly.pdbx_seq_one_letter_code
_entity_poly.pdbx_strand_id
1 'polypeptide(L)'
;CIRDRNNVGAAFLPTWGIDIDLEIGQGFQAKVSSNSVVEIIGTQLMPELTPIELDLGWNMIAYLREEPADVVLVFQEVEESVTIVKDGLGNVYFPDWNFCNIPAMVPGEGYQLKMSAADTLEYLSNDEEY
;
A
#
# COMPACT_ATOMS: atom_id res chain seq x y z
N CYS A 1 -13.47 18.91 -5.13
CA CYS A 1 -12.66 18.95 -3.91
C CYS A 1 -11.74 17.72 -3.87
N ILE A 2 -10.47 17.93 -3.64
CA ILE A 2 -9.46 16.87 -3.52
C ILE A 2 -9.10 16.73 -2.04
N ARG A 3 -9.01 15.49 -1.56
CA ARG A 3 -8.60 15.19 -0.21
C ARG A 3 -7.73 13.95 -0.22
N ASP A 4 -6.50 14.10 0.20
CA ASP A 4 -5.54 13.01 0.33
C ASP A 4 -5.27 12.73 1.81
N ARG A 5 -5.02 11.48 2.14
CA ARG A 5 -4.64 11.06 3.50
C ARG A 5 -3.49 10.06 3.43
N ASN A 6 -2.59 10.17 4.39
CA ASN A 6 -1.56 9.18 4.62
C ASN A 6 -1.93 8.21 5.76
N ASN A 7 -1.03 7.27 6.07
CA ASN A 7 -1.24 6.23 7.09
C ASN A 7 -1.37 6.75 8.53
N VAL A 8 -0.89 7.96 8.83
CA VAL A 8 -1.02 8.59 10.16
C VAL A 8 -2.22 9.55 10.25
N GLY A 9 -3.04 9.60 9.21
CA GLY A 9 -4.25 10.42 9.18
C GLY A 9 -4.03 11.89 8.84
N ALA A 10 -2.80 12.30 8.49
CA ALA A 10 -2.56 13.63 7.95
C ALA A 10 -3.29 13.79 6.60
N ALA A 11 -3.77 14.98 6.32
CA ALA A 11 -4.58 15.24 5.14
C ALA A 11 -4.02 16.42 4.33
N PHE A 12 -4.07 16.27 3.01
CA PHE A 12 -3.90 17.38 2.06
C PHE A 12 -5.27 17.94 1.70
N LEU A 13 -5.47 19.22 1.97
CA LEU A 13 -6.71 19.92 1.67
C LEU A 13 -6.36 21.20 0.90
N PRO A 14 -6.36 21.16 -0.44
CA PRO A 14 -5.89 22.28 -1.28
C PRO A 14 -6.62 23.60 -0.98
N THR A 15 -7.92 23.51 -0.74
CA THR A 15 -8.76 24.70 -0.41
C THR A 15 -8.34 25.39 0.89
N TRP A 16 -7.75 24.64 1.83
CA TRP A 16 -7.34 25.15 3.14
C TRP A 16 -5.84 25.36 3.27
N GLY A 17 -5.07 25.03 2.22
CA GLY A 17 -3.62 25.16 2.22
C GLY A 17 -2.90 24.15 3.14
N ILE A 18 -3.55 23.05 3.50
CA ILE A 18 -2.95 21.97 4.29
C ILE A 18 -2.32 20.95 3.35
N ASP A 19 -1.08 20.58 3.61
CA ASP A 19 -0.27 19.70 2.78
C ASP A 19 0.28 18.51 3.57
N ILE A 20 0.67 17.47 2.84
CA ILE A 20 1.37 16.27 3.34
C ILE A 20 2.54 15.92 2.41
N ASP A 21 3.61 15.40 2.98
CA ASP A 21 4.73 14.88 2.20
C ASP A 21 4.41 13.50 1.63
N LEU A 22 4.78 13.27 0.37
CA LEU A 22 4.72 11.96 -0.27
C LEU A 22 6.00 11.19 0.06
N GLU A 23 5.85 10.05 0.73
CA GLU A 23 6.97 9.18 1.11
C GLU A 23 6.99 7.91 0.27
N ILE A 24 8.21 7.41 0.00
CA ILE A 24 8.41 6.16 -0.75
C ILE A 24 7.84 4.99 0.05
N GLY A 25 7.12 4.10 -0.65
CA GLY A 25 6.55 2.90 -0.05
C GLY A 25 5.23 3.10 0.67
N GLN A 26 4.78 4.34 0.84
CA GLN A 26 3.48 4.64 1.45
C GLN A 26 2.36 4.71 0.42
N GLY A 27 1.17 4.27 0.84
CA GLY A 27 -0.07 4.47 0.13
C GLY A 27 -0.79 5.72 0.64
N PHE A 28 -1.66 6.28 -0.21
CA PHE A 28 -2.45 7.46 0.11
C PHE A 28 -3.89 7.26 -0.35
N GLN A 29 -4.83 7.82 0.39
CA GLN A 29 -6.22 7.89 -0.04
C GLN A 29 -6.48 9.26 -0.65
N ALA A 30 -6.98 9.29 -1.88
CA ALA A 30 -7.36 10.51 -2.58
C ALA A 30 -8.85 10.55 -2.87
N LYS A 31 -9.49 11.67 -2.57
CA LYS A 31 -10.86 11.96 -2.98
C LYS A 31 -10.85 13.11 -3.99
N VAL A 32 -11.33 12.84 -5.20
CA VAL A 32 -11.39 13.82 -6.28
C VAL A 32 -12.84 14.16 -6.62
N SER A 33 -13.07 15.39 -7.05
CA SER A 33 -14.40 15.87 -7.44
C SER A 33 -14.84 15.42 -8.84
N SER A 34 -13.87 15.06 -9.68
CA SER A 34 -14.08 14.55 -11.04
C SER A 34 -12.91 13.63 -11.41
N ASN A 35 -13.11 12.80 -12.43
CA ASN A 35 -12.04 11.96 -12.95
C ASN A 35 -10.83 12.80 -13.33
N SER A 36 -9.67 12.42 -12.84
CA SER A 36 -8.42 13.15 -13.03
C SER A 36 -7.28 12.18 -13.23
N VAL A 37 -6.24 12.62 -13.91
CA VAL A 37 -4.99 11.88 -14.08
C VAL A 37 -3.88 12.63 -13.36
N VAL A 38 -3.13 11.92 -12.52
CA VAL A 38 -1.93 12.45 -11.86
C VAL A 38 -0.72 11.85 -12.56
N GLU A 39 0.16 12.72 -13.07
CA GLU A 39 1.43 12.32 -13.64
C GLU A 39 2.55 12.59 -12.63
N ILE A 40 3.31 11.54 -12.29
CA ILE A 40 4.46 11.63 -11.39
C ILE A 40 5.70 11.23 -12.17
N ILE A 41 6.69 12.12 -12.23
CA ILE A 41 7.96 11.88 -12.91
C ILE A 41 9.03 11.59 -11.87
N GLY A 42 9.79 10.51 -12.06
CA GLY A 42 10.83 10.13 -11.14
C GLY A 42 11.70 9.00 -11.69
N THR A 43 12.62 8.52 -10.85
CA THR A 43 13.44 7.35 -11.16
C THR A 43 12.74 6.09 -10.64
N GLN A 44 12.75 5.03 -11.44
CA GLN A 44 12.19 3.74 -11.05
C GLN A 44 12.91 3.18 -9.81
N LEU A 45 12.13 2.70 -8.85
CA LEU A 45 12.64 2.03 -7.67
C LEU A 45 12.92 0.55 -7.96
N MET A 46 13.90 -0.01 -7.25
CA MET A 46 14.10 -1.45 -7.16
C MET A 46 13.35 -1.97 -5.93
N PRO A 47 12.29 -2.78 -6.11
CA PRO A 47 11.45 -3.23 -4.99
C PRO A 47 12.24 -3.93 -3.89
N GLU A 48 13.17 -4.80 -4.26
CA GLU A 48 14.01 -5.59 -3.35
C GLU A 48 15.00 -4.73 -2.52
N LEU A 49 15.27 -3.51 -2.96
CA LEU A 49 16.13 -2.56 -2.25
C LEU A 49 15.34 -1.48 -1.50
N THR A 50 14.03 -1.60 -1.47
CA THR A 50 13.12 -0.61 -0.86
C THR A 50 12.20 -1.30 0.14
N PRO A 51 12.73 -1.79 1.28
CA PRO A 51 11.90 -2.40 2.32
C PRO A 51 10.92 -1.37 2.90
N ILE A 52 9.74 -1.83 3.27
CA ILE A 52 8.70 -1.00 3.87
C ILE A 52 8.57 -1.36 5.34
N GLU A 53 8.90 -0.41 6.22
CA GLU A 53 8.68 -0.55 7.66
C GLU A 53 7.18 -0.50 7.98
N LEU A 54 6.71 -1.52 8.69
CA LEU A 54 5.33 -1.66 9.12
C LEU A 54 5.23 -1.44 10.62
N ASP A 55 4.43 -0.47 11.02
CA ASP A 55 4.16 -0.18 12.42
C ASP A 55 3.03 -1.07 12.97
N LEU A 56 3.02 -1.26 14.29
CA LEU A 56 1.86 -1.83 14.98
C LEU A 56 0.59 -1.02 14.65
N GLY A 57 -0.49 -1.69 14.29
CA GLY A 57 -1.74 -1.06 13.92
C GLY A 57 -1.88 -0.85 12.42
N TRP A 58 -2.56 0.21 12.01
CA TRP A 58 -2.88 0.47 10.61
C TRP A 58 -1.72 1.11 9.85
N ASN A 59 -1.46 0.58 8.68
CA ASN A 59 -0.49 1.09 7.70
C ASN A 59 -1.17 1.26 6.34
N MET A 60 -0.67 2.20 5.55
CA MET A 60 -1.01 2.35 4.14
C MET A 60 0.26 2.23 3.32
N ILE A 61 0.33 1.22 2.47
CA ILE A 61 1.53 0.89 1.69
C ILE A 61 1.27 0.98 0.20
N ALA A 62 2.34 1.21 -0.56
CA ALA A 62 2.35 1.11 -2.01
C ALA A 62 2.82 -0.28 -2.46
N TYR A 63 2.28 -0.76 -3.58
CA TYR A 63 2.82 -1.91 -4.28
C TYR A 63 3.93 -1.44 -5.23
N LEU A 64 5.15 -1.93 -5.04
CA LEU A 64 6.35 -1.38 -5.70
C LEU A 64 6.79 -2.14 -6.96
N ARG A 65 6.20 -3.30 -7.25
CA ARG A 65 6.58 -4.11 -8.43
C ARG A 65 5.83 -3.69 -9.68
N GLU A 66 6.37 -4.04 -10.85
CA GLU A 66 5.77 -3.78 -12.17
C GLU A 66 4.72 -4.80 -12.57
N GLU A 67 4.83 -6.05 -12.08
CA GLU A 67 3.91 -7.14 -12.37
C GLU A 67 2.99 -7.42 -11.19
N PRO A 68 1.72 -7.76 -11.43
CA PRO A 68 0.81 -8.17 -10.36
C PRO A 68 1.31 -9.40 -9.60
N ALA A 69 0.96 -9.49 -8.32
CA ALA A 69 1.31 -10.65 -7.49
C ALA A 69 0.15 -11.02 -6.55
N ASP A 70 0.11 -12.30 -6.18
CA ASP A 70 -0.83 -12.82 -5.20
C ASP A 70 -0.53 -12.23 -3.83
N VAL A 71 -1.54 -11.63 -3.18
CA VAL A 71 -1.40 -10.99 -1.87
C VAL A 71 -0.92 -11.97 -0.79
N VAL A 72 -1.35 -13.23 -0.84
CA VAL A 72 -0.94 -14.26 0.13
C VAL A 72 0.56 -14.50 0.05
N LEU A 73 1.09 -14.60 -1.18
CA LEU A 73 2.52 -14.82 -1.41
C LEU A 73 3.35 -13.58 -1.03
N VAL A 74 2.85 -12.39 -1.34
CA VAL A 74 3.54 -11.13 -0.99
C VAL A 74 3.72 -10.97 0.51
N PHE A 75 2.69 -11.32 1.30
CA PHE A 75 2.74 -11.19 2.76
C PHE A 75 3.22 -12.43 3.50
N GLN A 76 3.64 -13.48 2.80
CA GLN A 76 4.02 -14.77 3.40
C GLN A 76 5.08 -14.64 4.50
N GLU A 77 6.09 -13.80 4.31
CA GLU A 77 7.19 -13.63 5.28
C GLU A 77 6.76 -12.89 6.56
N VAL A 78 5.70 -12.08 6.48
CA VAL A 78 5.18 -11.28 7.60
C VAL A 78 3.77 -11.71 8.04
N GLU A 79 3.28 -12.84 7.54
CA GLU A 79 1.91 -13.32 7.74
C GLU A 79 1.51 -13.39 9.21
N GLU A 80 2.41 -13.84 10.10
CA GLU A 80 2.14 -13.95 11.53
C GLU A 80 1.83 -12.60 12.21
N SER A 81 2.33 -11.51 11.64
CA SER A 81 2.12 -10.16 12.14
C SER A 81 0.95 -9.44 11.46
N VAL A 82 0.41 -9.97 10.35
CA VAL A 82 -0.68 -9.37 9.60
C VAL A 82 -2.04 -9.79 10.15
N THR A 83 -2.88 -8.83 10.53
CA THR A 83 -4.26 -9.07 10.94
C THR A 83 -5.23 -9.05 9.76
N ILE A 84 -5.11 -8.03 8.90
CA ILE A 84 -5.96 -7.86 7.71
C ILE A 84 -5.24 -7.00 6.68
N VAL A 85 -5.42 -7.31 5.41
CA VAL A 85 -5.06 -6.45 4.27
C VAL A 85 -6.34 -6.06 3.53
N LYS A 86 -6.42 -4.81 3.07
CA LYS A 86 -7.54 -4.28 2.29
C LYS A 86 -7.03 -3.59 1.03
N ASP A 87 -7.75 -3.80 -0.09
CA ASP A 87 -7.54 -3.01 -1.30
C ASP A 87 -8.44 -1.76 -1.34
N GLY A 88 -8.33 -0.97 -2.41
CA GLY A 88 -9.14 0.23 -2.60
C GLY A 88 -10.60 -0.04 -2.98
N LEU A 89 -10.96 -1.29 -3.30
CA LEU A 89 -12.31 -1.71 -3.71
C LEU A 89 -13.11 -2.38 -2.60
N GLY A 90 -12.50 -2.54 -1.41
CA GLY A 90 -13.15 -3.18 -0.27
C GLY A 90 -12.94 -4.70 -0.17
N ASN A 91 -12.10 -5.29 -1.03
CA ASN A 91 -11.68 -6.66 -0.87
C ASN A 91 -10.69 -6.79 0.28
N VAL A 92 -10.62 -7.98 0.89
CA VAL A 92 -9.82 -8.22 2.08
C VAL A 92 -9.06 -9.54 2.03
N TYR A 93 -7.94 -9.58 2.76
CA TYR A 93 -7.20 -10.80 3.09
C TYR A 93 -7.09 -10.90 4.60
N PHE A 94 -7.58 -12.03 5.15
CA PHE A 94 -7.49 -12.38 6.57
C PHE A 94 -6.65 -13.65 6.72
N PRO A 95 -5.36 -13.55 7.08
CA PRO A 95 -4.49 -14.71 7.26
C PRO A 95 -5.05 -15.73 8.27
N ASP A 96 -5.48 -15.29 9.44
CA ASP A 96 -5.99 -16.16 10.51
C ASP A 96 -7.20 -17.01 10.09
N TRP A 97 -7.98 -16.53 9.13
CA TRP A 97 -9.18 -17.21 8.63
C TRP A 97 -8.95 -17.90 7.29
N ASN A 98 -7.73 -17.81 6.75
CA ASN A 98 -7.39 -18.30 5.42
C ASN A 98 -8.39 -17.82 4.36
N PHE A 99 -8.79 -16.57 4.45
CA PHE A 99 -9.76 -15.94 3.56
C PHE A 99 -9.11 -14.82 2.76
N CYS A 100 -9.26 -14.85 1.44
CA CYS A 100 -8.78 -13.82 0.55
C CYS A 100 -9.74 -13.65 -0.64
N ASN A 101 -10.20 -12.42 -0.87
CA ASN A 101 -10.94 -12.05 -2.08
C ASN A 101 -10.28 -10.88 -2.83
N ILE A 102 -9.05 -10.49 -2.46
CA ILE A 102 -8.23 -9.59 -3.26
C ILE A 102 -7.73 -10.37 -4.47
N PRO A 103 -8.05 -9.95 -5.73
CA PRO A 103 -7.63 -10.71 -6.91
C PRO A 103 -6.11 -10.81 -7.07
N ALA A 104 -5.43 -9.70 -6.92
CA ALA A 104 -3.97 -9.56 -6.93
C ALA A 104 -3.58 -8.17 -6.45
N MET A 105 -2.36 -8.00 -5.98
CA MET A 105 -1.75 -6.69 -5.82
C MET A 105 -1.26 -6.21 -7.18
N VAL A 106 -1.58 -4.97 -7.54
CA VAL A 106 -1.26 -4.42 -8.86
C VAL A 106 -0.47 -3.11 -8.76
N PRO A 107 0.40 -2.84 -9.74
CA PRO A 107 1.18 -1.59 -9.79
C PRO A 107 0.27 -0.35 -9.72
N GLY A 108 0.71 0.65 -8.97
CA GLY A 108 0.01 1.92 -8.85
C GLY A 108 -1.11 1.95 -7.81
N GLU A 109 -1.46 0.79 -7.23
CA GLU A 109 -2.46 0.70 -6.18
C GLU A 109 -1.82 0.78 -4.78
N GLY A 110 -2.57 1.36 -3.84
CA GLY A 110 -2.25 1.36 -2.43
C GLY A 110 -3.09 0.35 -1.66
N TYR A 111 -2.53 -0.16 -0.57
CA TYR A 111 -3.18 -1.14 0.28
C TYR A 111 -3.14 -0.70 1.73
N GLN A 112 -4.23 -0.93 2.45
CA GLN A 112 -4.31 -0.76 3.89
C GLN A 112 -4.07 -2.10 4.56
N LEU A 113 -3.22 -2.12 5.59
CA LEU A 113 -3.06 -3.32 6.39
C LEU A 113 -2.96 -2.99 7.88
N LYS A 114 -3.46 -3.90 8.69
CA LYS A 114 -3.37 -3.83 10.14
C LYS A 114 -2.38 -4.88 10.63
N MET A 115 -1.41 -4.42 11.43
CA MET A 115 -0.37 -5.26 12.00
C MET A 115 -0.63 -5.50 13.50
N SER A 116 -0.42 -6.73 13.96
CA SER A 116 -0.43 -7.07 15.37
C SER A 116 0.91 -6.80 16.06
N ALA A 117 1.98 -6.66 15.27
CA ALA A 117 3.33 -6.29 15.70
C ALA A 117 4.01 -5.52 14.58
N ALA A 118 5.04 -4.73 14.92
CA ALA A 118 5.90 -4.08 13.93
C ALA A 118 6.69 -5.14 13.16
N ASP A 119 6.86 -4.92 11.86
CA ASP A 119 7.58 -5.83 10.96
C ASP A 119 8.11 -5.06 9.75
N THR A 120 8.82 -5.73 8.84
CA THR A 120 9.34 -5.14 7.61
C THR A 120 8.88 -5.96 6.41
N LEU A 121 8.23 -5.31 5.44
CA LEU A 121 7.82 -5.94 4.19
C LEU A 121 8.88 -5.71 3.12
N GLU A 122 9.34 -6.81 2.53
CA GLU A 122 10.25 -6.79 1.39
C GLU A 122 9.57 -7.42 0.16
N TYR A 123 9.63 -6.73 -0.98
CA TYR A 123 9.16 -7.29 -2.24
C TYR A 123 10.29 -8.00 -2.96
N LEU A 124 9.96 -9.06 -3.69
CA LEU A 124 10.90 -9.65 -4.65
C LEU A 124 11.21 -8.65 -5.77
N SER A 125 12.38 -8.82 -6.41
CA SER A 125 12.75 -8.01 -7.57
C SER A 125 11.77 -8.20 -8.73
N ASN A 126 11.76 -7.28 -9.70
CA ASN A 126 10.91 -7.40 -10.88
C ASN A 126 11.30 -8.59 -11.78
N ASP A 127 12.51 -9.11 -11.64
CA ASP A 127 13.02 -10.27 -12.38
C ASP A 127 12.67 -11.62 -11.72
N GLU A 128 12.08 -11.61 -10.52
CA GLU A 128 11.68 -12.79 -9.77
C GLU A 128 10.16 -12.96 -9.76
N GLU A 129 9.70 -14.20 -9.66
CA GLU A 129 8.27 -14.52 -9.53
C GLU A 129 7.93 -14.98 -8.11
N TYR A 130 6.76 -14.58 -7.66
CA TYR A 130 6.20 -15.09 -6.41
C TYR A 130 5.68 -16.50 -6.56
#